data_7904ef0985a6899de02bad85ed1385e5
#
_entry.id   7904ef0985a6899de02bad85ed1385e5
#
_cell.length_a   1.000
_cell.length_b   1.000
_cell.length_c   1.000
_cell.angle_alpha   90.00
_cell.angle_beta   90.00
_cell.angle_gamma   90.00
#
_symmetry.space_group_name_H-M   'P 1'
#
loop_
_entity.id
_entity.type
_entity.pdbx_description
1 polymer ?
#
loop_
_entity_poly.entity_id
_entity_poly.type
_entity_poly.pdbx_seq_one_letter_code
_entity_poly.pdbx_strand_id
1 'polypeptide(L)'
;MAANIFGRYVWLIEQFRRYGRLTYEEVNSLWQRSGLSYGDGDDLAIRTFHNHRKAIFDIFEVDIVCDTKGGYKYYIDRPEELENDHLRIWLIDSYATMNEIQADRKLKGRILFESTPSGHQWLHAITDAMHNNQVLSIAYQAFGKPELCCFDIEPYYLKVVKRRWYVLARNPYYSTRGGHQEGDGQGEDVFMLYALDRISDCSPTGATFRMKEDFDIDEYFRGCCGIMRSQEEPVRILLKAYYSAPDYLRTLPIHESQRELVEMRDDEASYFELTVRPTFDLYQRLLAQADQIEVLEPKSVRGQMSLFAKKLMSYYHEES
;
A
#
# COMPACT_ATOMS: atom_id res chain seq x y z
N MET A 1 18.88 0.63 30.15
CA MET A 1 17.99 0.10 29.09
C MET A 1 17.38 1.28 28.35
N ALA A 2 17.75 1.50 27.11
CA ALA A 2 17.07 2.46 26.23
C ALA A 2 15.73 1.82 25.88
N ALA A 3 14.76 1.93 26.80
CA ALA A 3 13.44 1.37 26.61
C ALA A 3 12.80 2.04 25.41
N ASN A 4 12.33 1.26 24.51
CA ASN A 4 11.47 1.46 23.34
C ASN A 4 10.82 2.87 23.25
N ILE A 5 11.65 3.90 23.07
CA ILE A 5 11.18 5.30 23.02
C ILE A 5 10.22 5.51 21.84
N PHE A 6 10.49 4.81 20.74
CA PHE A 6 9.65 4.84 19.54
C PHE A 6 8.27 4.24 19.83
N GLY A 7 8.20 3.15 20.62
CA GLY A 7 6.94 2.57 21.06
C GLY A 7 6.09 3.51 21.89
N ARG A 8 6.73 4.40 22.65
CA ARG A 8 6.02 5.42 23.45
C ARG A 8 5.41 6.50 22.56
N TYR A 9 6.11 6.87 21.48
CA TYR A 9 5.58 7.84 20.52
C TYR A 9 4.36 7.28 19.79
N VAL A 10 4.49 6.07 19.26
CA VAL A 10 3.38 5.41 18.56
C VAL A 10 2.21 5.19 19.50
N TRP A 11 2.45 4.71 20.73
CA TRP A 11 1.40 4.58 21.75
C TRP A 11 0.68 5.90 21.98
N LEU A 12 1.41 7.01 22.09
CA LEU A 12 0.81 8.32 22.33
C LEU A 12 -0.07 8.77 21.15
N ILE A 13 0.38 8.57 19.91
CA ILE A 13 -0.42 8.82 18.70
C ILE A 13 -1.72 8.02 18.75
N GLU A 14 -1.63 6.73 19.07
CA GLU A 14 -2.76 5.82 19.18
C GLU A 14 -3.80 6.28 20.22
N GLN A 15 -3.35 6.78 21.38
CA GLN A 15 -4.29 7.28 22.38
C GLN A 15 -5.11 8.47 21.83
N PHE A 16 -4.47 9.41 21.11
CA PHE A 16 -5.18 10.54 20.52
C PHE A 16 -6.04 10.15 19.32
N ARG A 17 -5.65 9.18 18.53
CA ARG A 17 -6.50 8.61 17.46
C ARG A 17 -7.75 7.95 18.05
N ARG A 18 -7.60 7.22 19.16
CA ARG A 18 -8.68 6.46 19.79
C ARG A 18 -9.66 7.33 20.56
N TYR A 19 -9.16 8.29 21.35
CA TYR A 19 -9.97 9.08 22.28
C TYR A 19 -10.21 10.51 21.82
N GLY A 20 -9.55 10.96 20.78
CA GLY A 20 -9.65 12.30 20.22
C GLY A 20 -8.96 13.34 21.09
N ARG A 21 -9.66 13.90 22.08
CA ARG A 21 -9.17 14.99 22.93
C ARG A 21 -8.99 14.53 24.38
N LEU A 22 -7.76 14.63 24.88
CA LEU A 22 -7.39 14.21 26.23
C LEU A 22 -6.67 15.34 26.98
N THR A 23 -6.94 15.47 28.29
CA THR A 23 -6.11 16.28 29.16
C THR A 23 -4.79 15.55 29.46
N TYR A 24 -3.82 16.27 30.02
CA TYR A 24 -2.56 15.64 30.45
C TYR A 24 -2.79 14.57 31.52
N GLU A 25 -3.71 14.81 32.47
CA GLU A 25 -4.06 13.86 33.53
C GLU A 25 -4.66 12.57 32.97
N GLU A 26 -5.52 12.69 31.96
CA GLU A 26 -6.10 11.53 31.26
C GLU A 26 -5.01 10.74 30.53
N VAL A 27 -4.11 11.42 29.83
CA VAL A 27 -2.95 10.78 29.16
C VAL A 27 -2.06 10.08 30.19
N ASN A 28 -1.77 10.72 31.34
CA ASN A 28 -0.96 10.13 32.39
C ASN A 28 -1.63 8.89 33.00
N SER A 29 -2.94 8.93 33.20
CA SER A 29 -3.70 7.78 33.71
C SER A 29 -3.68 6.58 32.73
N LEU A 30 -3.71 6.83 31.43
CA LEU A 30 -3.56 5.81 30.40
C LEU A 30 -2.12 5.29 30.35
N TRP A 31 -1.14 6.17 30.53
CA TRP A 31 0.28 5.83 30.55
C TRP A 31 0.63 4.85 31.66
N GLN A 32 0.18 5.09 32.87
CA GLN A 32 0.41 4.22 34.03
C GLN A 32 -0.07 2.77 33.79
N ARG A 33 -1.07 2.59 32.93
CA ARG A 33 -1.66 1.28 32.57
C ARG A 33 -1.05 0.66 31.32
N SER A 34 -0.17 1.38 30.61
CA SER A 34 0.26 0.98 29.27
C SER A 34 1.36 -0.08 29.25
N GLY A 35 1.98 -0.42 30.37
CA GLY A 35 3.16 -1.27 30.40
C GLY A 35 4.42 -0.67 29.74
N LEU A 36 4.33 0.56 29.20
CA LEU A 36 5.42 1.33 28.59
C LEU A 36 6.03 2.34 29.56
N SER A 37 5.46 2.48 30.76
CA SER A 37 5.99 3.30 31.85
C SER A 37 7.40 2.84 32.25
N TYR A 38 8.18 3.75 32.84
CA TYR A 38 9.57 3.47 33.25
C TYR A 38 9.67 2.44 34.38
N GLY A 39 8.61 2.26 35.18
CA GLY A 39 8.38 1.28 36.21
C GLY A 39 6.89 0.99 36.28
N ASP A 40 6.47 0.02 37.11
CA ASP A 40 5.04 -0.28 37.27
C ASP A 40 4.28 0.92 37.82
N GLY A 41 3.51 1.59 36.93
CA GLY A 41 2.65 2.70 37.30
C GLY A 41 3.34 4.08 37.45
N ASP A 42 4.58 4.25 36.95
CA ASP A 42 5.27 5.54 37.01
C ASP A 42 4.54 6.60 36.16
N ASP A 43 4.56 7.85 36.68
CA ASP A 43 4.01 8.99 35.99
C ASP A 43 4.80 9.38 34.73
N LEU A 44 4.07 9.79 33.71
CA LEU A 44 4.66 10.48 32.56
C LEU A 44 4.93 11.94 32.96
N ALA A 45 6.18 12.26 33.28
CA ALA A 45 6.50 13.66 33.62
C ALA A 45 6.08 14.62 32.50
N ILE A 46 5.48 15.75 32.86
CA ILE A 46 4.96 16.75 31.88
C ILE A 46 6.03 17.23 30.89
N ARG A 47 7.27 17.37 31.34
CA ARG A 47 8.40 17.71 30.47
C ARG A 47 8.68 16.60 29.45
N THR A 48 8.58 15.34 29.87
CA THR A 48 8.75 14.17 28.99
C THR A 48 7.62 14.11 27.97
N PHE A 49 6.38 14.35 28.39
CA PHE A 49 5.23 14.45 27.49
C PHE A 49 5.43 15.52 26.40
N HIS A 50 5.89 16.72 26.77
CA HIS A 50 6.18 17.77 25.78
C HIS A 50 7.33 17.40 24.84
N ASN A 51 8.38 16.74 25.36
CA ASN A 51 9.48 16.25 24.52
C ASN A 51 9.00 15.16 23.55
N HIS A 52 8.13 14.26 24.01
CA HIS A 52 7.52 13.23 23.14
C HIS A 52 6.68 13.87 22.03
N ARG A 53 5.85 14.85 22.34
CA ARG A 53 5.07 15.58 21.33
C ARG A 53 5.95 16.19 20.24
N LYS A 54 7.05 16.87 20.65
CA LYS A 54 8.00 17.44 19.70
C LYS A 54 8.66 16.36 18.82
N ALA A 55 9.12 15.27 19.43
CA ALA A 55 9.73 14.17 18.69
C ALA A 55 8.72 13.45 17.75
N ILE A 56 7.45 13.35 18.14
CA ILE A 56 6.38 12.83 17.30
C ILE A 56 6.20 13.71 16.05
N PHE A 57 6.20 15.02 16.22
CA PHE A 57 6.15 15.94 15.08
C PHE A 57 7.38 15.80 14.18
N ASP A 58 8.58 15.78 14.76
CA ASP A 58 9.84 15.69 14.01
C ASP A 58 9.99 14.36 13.23
N ILE A 59 9.41 13.26 13.73
CA ILE A 59 9.58 11.91 13.16
C ILE A 59 8.39 11.49 12.29
N PHE A 60 7.17 11.76 12.75
CA PHE A 60 5.94 11.27 12.12
C PHE A 60 5.14 12.37 11.44
N GLU A 61 5.59 13.64 11.56
CA GLU A 61 4.85 14.83 11.10
C GLU A 61 3.40 14.89 11.66
N VAL A 62 3.20 14.34 12.87
CA VAL A 62 1.93 14.38 13.59
C VAL A 62 2.00 15.44 14.68
N ASP A 63 1.26 16.52 14.51
CA ASP A 63 1.22 17.60 15.50
C ASP A 63 0.14 17.35 16.56
N ILE A 64 0.55 17.22 17.81
CA ILE A 64 -0.33 17.11 18.96
C ILE A 64 -0.37 18.47 19.63
N VAL A 65 -1.43 19.23 19.41
CA VAL A 65 -1.64 20.59 19.91
C VAL A 65 -2.48 20.62 21.18
N CYS A 66 -2.43 21.77 21.89
CA CYS A 66 -3.20 21.99 23.11
C CYS A 66 -4.27 23.07 22.91
N ASP A 67 -5.52 22.73 23.17
CA ASP A 67 -6.61 23.70 23.24
C ASP A 67 -6.63 24.38 24.63
N THR A 68 -5.94 25.50 24.74
CA THR A 68 -5.83 26.24 25.99
C THR A 68 -7.14 26.91 26.42
N LYS A 69 -8.08 27.11 25.50
CA LYS A 69 -9.41 27.71 25.79
C LYS A 69 -10.45 26.64 26.10
N GLY A 70 -10.27 25.41 25.61
CA GLY A 70 -11.17 24.28 25.79
C GLY A 70 -10.76 23.33 26.93
N GLY A 71 -10.14 23.82 28.01
CA GLY A 71 -9.80 23.02 29.18
C GLY A 71 -8.48 22.30 29.12
N TYR A 72 -7.51 22.84 28.38
CA TYR A 72 -6.15 22.28 28.22
C TYR A 72 -6.14 20.86 27.68
N LYS A 73 -7.03 20.55 26.75
CA LYS A 73 -7.07 19.27 26.07
C LYS A 73 -6.11 19.23 24.89
N TYR A 74 -5.37 18.15 24.80
CA TYR A 74 -4.48 17.86 23.67
C TYR A 74 -5.22 17.02 22.64
N TYR A 75 -4.88 17.20 21.35
CA TYR A 75 -5.46 16.48 20.23
C TYR A 75 -4.52 16.53 19.02
N ILE A 76 -4.70 15.62 18.06
CA ILE A 76 -3.97 15.67 16.79
C ILE A 76 -4.56 16.78 15.94
N ASP A 77 -3.73 17.74 15.52
CA ASP A 77 -4.12 18.76 14.55
C ASP A 77 -4.29 18.11 13.16
N ARG A 78 -5.40 18.46 12.51
CA ARG A 78 -5.73 17.92 11.17
C ARG A 78 -5.64 16.40 11.07
N PRO A 79 -6.41 15.64 11.85
CA PRO A 79 -6.36 14.18 11.86
C PRO A 79 -6.69 13.56 10.49
N GLU A 80 -7.47 14.26 9.65
CA GLU A 80 -7.79 13.86 8.28
C GLU A 80 -6.57 13.80 7.37
N GLU A 81 -5.55 14.63 7.57
CA GLU A 81 -4.29 14.57 6.80
C GLU A 81 -3.51 13.30 7.15
N LEU A 82 -3.53 12.90 8.43
CA LEU A 82 -2.93 11.64 8.85
C LEU A 82 -3.70 10.45 8.29
N GLU A 83 -5.04 10.47 8.32
CA GLU A 83 -5.89 9.38 7.83
C GLU A 83 -5.78 9.18 6.31
N ASN A 84 -5.49 10.24 5.57
CA ASN A 84 -5.28 10.16 4.13
C ASN A 84 -3.85 9.72 3.75
N ASP A 85 -2.90 9.78 4.66
CA ASP A 85 -1.53 9.27 4.42
C ASP A 85 -1.43 7.77 4.73
N HIS A 86 -1.84 6.97 3.77
CA HIS A 86 -1.87 5.51 3.89
C HIS A 86 -0.52 4.89 4.26
N LEU A 87 0.60 5.45 3.81
CA LEU A 87 1.94 4.95 4.15
C LEU A 87 2.27 5.23 5.62
N ARG A 88 2.02 6.46 6.09
CA ARG A 88 2.29 6.88 7.46
C ARG A 88 1.44 6.09 8.46
N ILE A 89 0.14 5.96 8.21
CA ILE A 89 -0.76 5.14 9.03
C ILE A 89 -0.28 3.68 9.06
N TRP A 90 0.01 3.09 7.91
CA TRP A 90 0.47 1.71 7.86
C TRP A 90 1.76 1.48 8.66
N LEU A 91 2.71 2.42 8.64
CA LEU A 91 3.93 2.35 9.44
C LEU A 91 3.64 2.46 10.94
N ILE A 92 2.78 3.40 11.34
CA ILE A 92 2.38 3.60 12.74
C ILE A 92 1.66 2.34 13.25
N ASP A 93 0.65 1.84 12.53
CA ASP A 93 -0.14 0.67 12.92
C ASP A 93 0.70 -0.61 12.96
N SER A 94 1.63 -0.78 12.01
CA SER A 94 2.55 -1.92 11.97
C SER A 94 3.48 -1.91 13.19
N TYR A 95 3.97 -0.73 13.58
CA TYR A 95 4.85 -0.59 14.74
C TYR A 95 4.07 -0.74 16.06
N ALA A 96 2.84 -0.21 16.15
CA ALA A 96 1.95 -0.40 17.30
C ALA A 96 1.70 -1.90 17.53
N THR A 97 1.30 -2.62 16.48
CA THR A 97 1.08 -4.06 16.51
C THR A 97 2.35 -4.82 16.96
N MET A 98 3.52 -4.44 16.43
CA MET A 98 4.79 -5.05 16.83
C MET A 98 5.08 -4.84 18.32
N ASN A 99 4.81 -3.64 18.85
CA ASN A 99 4.99 -3.33 20.27
C ASN A 99 4.08 -4.16 21.17
N GLU A 100 2.80 -4.29 20.83
CA GLU A 100 1.85 -5.10 21.57
C GLU A 100 2.28 -6.57 21.62
N ILE A 101 2.74 -7.11 20.48
CA ILE A 101 3.24 -8.49 20.39
C ILE A 101 4.51 -8.68 21.23
N GLN A 102 5.42 -7.69 21.25
CA GLN A 102 6.66 -7.76 22.01
C GLN A 102 6.46 -7.57 23.53
N ALA A 103 5.49 -6.75 23.91
CA ALA A 103 5.17 -6.49 25.32
C ALA A 103 4.66 -7.74 26.04
N ASP A 104 3.93 -8.61 25.35
CA ASP A 104 3.46 -9.87 25.91
C ASP A 104 4.11 -11.08 25.24
N ARG A 105 5.12 -11.65 25.92
CA ARG A 105 5.81 -12.87 25.48
C ARG A 105 4.88 -14.06 25.24
N LYS A 106 3.70 -14.09 25.89
CA LYS A 106 2.71 -15.16 25.72
C LYS A 106 1.96 -15.02 24.38
N LEU A 107 1.92 -13.84 23.79
CA LEU A 107 1.29 -13.60 22.50
C LEU A 107 2.17 -14.01 21.32
N LYS A 108 3.50 -13.98 21.46
CA LYS A 108 4.45 -14.26 20.37
C LYS A 108 4.25 -15.61 19.69
N GLY A 109 3.78 -16.62 20.42
CA GLY A 109 3.48 -17.97 19.88
C GLY A 109 2.02 -18.16 19.43
N ARG A 110 1.19 -17.13 19.57
CA ARG A 110 -0.26 -17.20 19.27
C ARG A 110 -0.66 -16.37 18.05
N ILE A 111 0.28 -15.65 17.47
CA ILE A 111 0.06 -14.80 16.29
C ILE A 111 0.78 -15.44 15.12
N LEU A 112 0.01 -15.76 14.09
CA LEU A 112 0.51 -16.37 12.86
C LEU A 112 0.54 -15.31 11.76
N PHE A 113 1.67 -15.20 11.08
CA PHE A 113 1.85 -14.33 9.93
C PHE A 113 2.01 -15.16 8.66
N GLU A 114 1.35 -14.74 7.61
CA GLU A 114 1.60 -15.26 6.28
C GLU A 114 2.99 -14.80 5.81
N SER A 115 3.83 -15.74 5.41
CA SER A 115 5.16 -15.44 4.85
C SER A 115 4.99 -14.97 3.39
N THR A 116 5.40 -13.75 3.11
CA THR A 116 5.38 -13.18 1.76
C THR A 116 6.79 -12.73 1.38
N PRO A 117 7.33 -13.16 0.22
CA PRO A 117 8.59 -12.63 -0.27
C PRO A 117 8.50 -11.12 -0.44
N SER A 118 9.35 -10.36 0.20
CA SER A 118 9.25 -8.90 0.24
C SER A 118 10.38 -8.18 -0.48
N GLY A 119 11.55 -8.83 -0.64
CA GLY A 119 12.73 -8.19 -1.21
C GLY A 119 13.30 -7.05 -0.37
N HIS A 120 12.98 -6.99 0.93
CA HIS A 120 13.40 -5.92 1.86
C HIS A 120 14.90 -5.64 1.87
N GLN A 121 15.73 -6.65 1.55
CA GLN A 121 17.17 -6.49 1.50
C GLN A 121 17.64 -5.42 0.52
N TRP A 122 16.86 -5.13 -0.52
CA TRP A 122 17.18 -4.14 -1.55
C TRP A 122 16.59 -2.77 -1.28
N LEU A 123 15.73 -2.65 -0.27
CA LEU A 123 14.99 -1.41 -0.01
C LEU A 123 15.94 -0.23 0.25
N HIS A 124 16.96 -0.44 1.07
CA HIS A 124 17.93 0.60 1.42
C HIS A 124 18.72 1.06 0.17
N ALA A 125 19.25 0.12 -0.62
CA ALA A 125 20.00 0.47 -1.82
C ALA A 125 19.13 1.25 -2.84
N ILE A 126 17.85 0.87 -2.97
CA ILE A 126 16.91 1.54 -3.88
C ILE A 126 16.53 2.92 -3.35
N THR A 127 16.24 3.08 -2.05
CA THR A 127 15.90 4.38 -1.46
C THR A 127 17.07 5.35 -1.49
N ASP A 128 18.30 4.88 -1.27
CA ASP A 128 19.49 5.69 -1.40
C ASP A 128 19.70 6.16 -2.85
N ALA A 129 19.50 5.27 -3.81
CA ALA A 129 19.59 5.63 -5.21
C ALA A 129 18.51 6.62 -5.64
N MET A 130 17.28 6.49 -5.14
CA MET A 130 16.20 7.46 -5.37
C MET A 130 16.55 8.83 -4.77
N HIS A 131 17.06 8.85 -3.54
CA HIS A 131 17.45 10.10 -2.88
C HIS A 131 18.54 10.85 -3.65
N ASN A 132 19.51 10.12 -4.22
CA ASN A 132 20.66 10.68 -4.93
C ASN A 132 20.47 10.73 -6.46
N ASN A 133 19.31 10.36 -6.98
CA ASN A 133 19.03 10.20 -8.40
C ASN A 133 20.10 9.35 -9.13
N GLN A 134 20.51 8.23 -8.53
CA GLN A 134 21.52 7.34 -9.07
C GLN A 134 20.88 6.22 -9.90
N VAL A 135 21.55 5.88 -11.00
CA VAL A 135 21.20 4.71 -11.82
C VAL A 135 21.68 3.45 -11.11
N LEU A 136 20.79 2.47 -11.01
CA LEU A 136 21.08 1.15 -10.45
C LEU A 136 21.25 0.11 -11.54
N SER A 137 22.27 -0.72 -11.43
CA SER A 137 22.38 -1.97 -12.17
C SER A 137 21.74 -3.08 -11.35
N ILE A 138 20.76 -3.78 -11.93
CA ILE A 138 20.07 -4.89 -11.28
C ILE A 138 20.22 -6.19 -12.06
N ALA A 139 20.36 -7.30 -11.32
CA ALA A 139 20.20 -8.65 -11.86
C ALA A 139 18.79 -9.14 -11.50
N TYR A 140 17.96 -9.35 -12.53
CA TYR A 140 16.51 -9.58 -12.37
C TYR A 140 16.07 -10.90 -13.00
N GLN A 141 15.29 -11.67 -12.23
CA GLN A 141 14.68 -12.92 -12.69
C GLN A 141 13.21 -12.68 -13.07
N ALA A 142 12.94 -12.58 -14.37
CA ALA A 142 11.57 -12.45 -14.86
C ALA A 142 10.81 -13.79 -14.79
N PHE A 143 9.50 -13.75 -14.52
CA PHE A 143 8.68 -14.97 -14.59
C PHE A 143 8.65 -15.52 -16.01
N GLY A 144 8.74 -16.85 -16.12
CA GLY A 144 8.70 -17.56 -17.40
C GLY A 144 9.99 -17.46 -18.24
N LYS A 145 11.03 -16.78 -17.73
CA LYS A 145 12.36 -16.76 -18.36
C LYS A 145 13.37 -17.45 -17.46
N PRO A 146 14.11 -18.45 -17.96
CA PRO A 146 15.10 -19.16 -17.15
C PRO A 146 16.36 -18.32 -16.91
N GLU A 147 16.61 -17.32 -17.72
CA GLU A 147 17.84 -16.54 -17.69
C GLU A 147 17.71 -15.32 -16.77
N LEU A 148 18.77 -15.07 -16.00
CA LEU A 148 18.94 -13.86 -15.23
C LEU A 148 19.34 -12.73 -16.18
N CYS A 149 18.59 -11.62 -16.14
CA CYS A 149 18.87 -10.45 -16.97
C CYS A 149 19.53 -9.36 -16.13
N CYS A 150 20.69 -8.87 -16.57
CA CYS A 150 21.36 -7.72 -15.95
C CYS A 150 21.13 -6.47 -16.82
N PHE A 151 20.64 -5.40 -16.21
CA PHE A 151 20.37 -4.13 -16.89
C PHE A 151 20.28 -2.97 -15.90
N ASP A 152 20.39 -1.77 -16.43
CA ASP A 152 20.32 -0.55 -15.63
C ASP A 152 18.89 -0.03 -15.55
N ILE A 153 18.56 0.56 -14.39
CA ILE A 153 17.28 1.20 -14.13
C ILE A 153 17.47 2.55 -13.44
N GLU A 154 16.56 3.47 -13.70
CA GLU A 154 16.43 4.75 -13.03
C GLU A 154 15.23 4.65 -12.07
N PRO A 155 15.41 4.49 -10.76
CA PRO A 155 14.32 4.26 -9.82
C PRO A 155 13.55 5.56 -9.55
N TYR A 156 12.23 5.54 -9.76
CA TYR A 156 11.33 6.68 -9.57
C TYR A 156 10.48 6.56 -8.30
N TYR A 157 9.78 5.45 -8.14
CA TYR A 157 8.84 5.23 -7.02
C TYR A 157 8.91 3.81 -6.48
N LEU A 158 8.56 3.66 -5.20
CA LEU A 158 8.30 2.37 -4.59
C LEU A 158 6.78 2.16 -4.43
N LYS A 159 6.30 0.96 -4.72
CA LYS A 159 4.89 0.58 -4.57
C LYS A 159 4.77 -0.74 -3.81
N VAL A 160 3.86 -0.80 -2.85
CA VAL A 160 3.53 -2.05 -2.14
C VAL A 160 2.19 -2.56 -2.64
N VAL A 161 2.16 -3.81 -3.11
CA VAL A 161 0.92 -4.47 -3.53
C VAL A 161 0.92 -5.90 -2.99
N LYS A 162 -0.13 -6.29 -2.25
CA LYS A 162 -0.26 -7.62 -1.64
C LYS A 162 1.00 -8.00 -0.83
N ARG A 163 1.50 -7.06 -0.01
CA ARG A 163 2.73 -7.18 0.82
C ARG A 163 4.04 -7.35 0.06
N ARG A 164 4.04 -7.23 -1.25
CA ARG A 164 5.24 -7.31 -2.09
C ARG A 164 5.67 -5.92 -2.52
N TRP A 165 6.95 -5.62 -2.39
CA TRP A 165 7.54 -4.37 -2.83
C TRP A 165 7.89 -4.41 -4.30
N TYR A 166 7.63 -3.30 -4.97
CA TYR A 166 7.97 -3.05 -6.36
C TYR A 166 8.67 -1.71 -6.47
N VAL A 167 9.67 -1.62 -7.35
CA VAL A 167 10.23 -0.35 -7.79
C VAL A 167 9.69 -0.03 -9.18
N LEU A 168 9.06 1.12 -9.33
CA LEU A 168 8.77 1.71 -10.63
C LEU A 168 10.03 2.42 -11.11
N ALA A 169 10.55 2.01 -12.23
CA ALA A 169 11.77 2.57 -12.78
C ALA A 169 11.65 2.79 -14.27
N ARG A 170 12.28 3.87 -14.77
CA ARG A 170 12.54 4.05 -16.18
C ARG A 170 13.64 3.08 -16.59
N ASN A 171 13.44 2.41 -17.71
CA ASN A 171 14.45 1.53 -18.26
C ASN A 171 15.14 2.22 -19.45
N PRO A 172 16.40 2.69 -19.31
CA PRO A 172 17.08 3.43 -20.36
C PRO A 172 17.28 2.63 -21.64
N TYR A 173 17.45 1.32 -21.52
CA TYR A 173 17.65 0.44 -22.67
C TYR A 173 16.44 0.40 -23.61
N TYR A 174 15.23 0.29 -23.03
CA TYR A 174 14.01 0.27 -23.83
C TYR A 174 13.61 1.68 -24.27
N SER A 175 13.89 2.70 -23.47
CA SER A 175 13.59 4.09 -23.82
C SER A 175 14.39 4.61 -25.01
N THR A 176 15.65 4.14 -25.18
CA THR A 176 16.51 4.56 -26.30
C THR A 176 16.27 3.78 -27.59
N ARG A 177 15.73 2.57 -27.50
CA ARG A 177 15.52 1.70 -28.67
C ARG A 177 14.15 1.78 -29.27
N GLY A 178 13.32 2.76 -28.91
CA GLY A 178 11.94 2.97 -29.40
C GLY A 178 11.27 1.65 -29.75
N GLY A 179 10.34 1.15 -28.97
CA GLY A 179 9.70 -0.15 -29.26
C GLY A 179 9.23 -0.17 -30.71
N HIS A 180 9.76 -1.07 -31.48
CA HIS A 180 9.33 -1.51 -32.82
C HIS A 180 8.21 -0.69 -33.54
N GLN A 181 8.49 0.57 -33.89
CA GLN A 181 7.87 1.26 -35.04
C GLN A 181 8.83 2.33 -35.52
N GLU A 182 9.28 2.18 -36.76
CA GLU A 182 10.05 3.18 -37.48
C GLU A 182 9.18 4.44 -37.66
N GLY A 183 9.57 5.55 -37.03
CA GLY A 183 8.96 6.86 -37.25
C GLY A 183 9.03 7.78 -36.02
N ASP A 184 9.87 8.78 -36.12
CA ASP A 184 10.13 9.89 -35.21
C ASP A 184 11.02 9.62 -33.98
N GLY A 185 12.20 10.21 -34.04
CA GLY A 185 13.34 10.11 -33.13
C GLY A 185 13.20 10.66 -31.71
N GLN A 186 12.05 10.50 -31.06
CA GLN A 186 11.86 10.66 -29.64
C GLN A 186 11.31 9.35 -29.09
N GLY A 187 12.20 8.47 -28.62
CA GLY A 187 11.80 7.24 -27.93
C GLY A 187 10.97 7.59 -26.70
N GLU A 188 9.74 7.07 -26.63
CA GLU A 188 8.92 7.19 -25.42
C GLU A 188 9.64 6.55 -24.24
N ASP A 189 9.58 7.20 -23.07
CA ASP A 189 10.15 6.64 -21.86
C ASP A 189 9.36 5.41 -21.42
N VAL A 190 10.07 4.32 -21.30
CA VAL A 190 9.50 3.04 -20.87
C VAL A 190 9.69 2.87 -19.36
N PHE A 191 8.59 2.97 -18.63
CA PHE A 191 8.54 2.68 -17.21
C PHE A 191 8.05 1.27 -16.95
N MET A 192 8.73 0.57 -16.04
CA MET A 192 8.43 -0.80 -15.68
C MET A 192 8.43 -0.98 -14.15
N LEU A 193 7.60 -1.89 -13.65
CA LEU A 193 7.57 -2.29 -12.25
C LEU A 193 8.40 -3.57 -12.07
N TYR A 194 9.42 -3.48 -11.23
CA TYR A 194 10.26 -4.61 -10.87
C TYR A 194 9.97 -5.03 -9.42
N ALA A 195 9.60 -6.28 -9.22
CA ALA A 195 9.39 -6.84 -7.89
C ALA A 195 10.73 -7.05 -7.18
N LEU A 196 10.89 -6.49 -5.98
CA LEU A 196 12.16 -6.51 -5.26
C LEU A 196 12.62 -7.94 -4.90
N ASP A 197 11.67 -8.84 -4.64
CA ASP A 197 11.96 -10.24 -4.32
C ASP A 197 12.49 -11.06 -5.50
N ARG A 198 12.46 -10.48 -6.71
CA ARG A 198 13.04 -11.06 -7.92
C ARG A 198 14.37 -10.44 -8.35
N ILE A 199 14.85 -9.48 -7.57
CA ILE A 199 16.19 -8.92 -7.75
C ILE A 199 17.18 -9.83 -6.99
N SER A 200 18.20 -10.32 -7.67
CA SER A 200 19.26 -11.13 -7.09
C SER A 200 20.52 -10.33 -6.79
N ASP A 201 20.72 -9.21 -7.48
CA ASP A 201 21.78 -8.24 -7.23
C ASP A 201 21.30 -6.82 -7.57
N CYS A 202 21.77 -5.83 -6.81
CA CYS A 202 21.42 -4.43 -6.97
C CYS A 202 22.58 -3.55 -6.51
N SER A 203 23.19 -2.81 -7.43
CA SER A 203 24.32 -1.95 -7.13
C SER A 203 24.26 -0.63 -7.92
N PRO A 204 24.75 0.49 -7.32
CA PRO A 204 24.82 1.75 -8.03
C PRO A 204 25.88 1.71 -9.13
N THR A 205 25.57 2.28 -10.29
CA THR A 205 26.50 2.34 -11.43
C THR A 205 27.49 3.51 -11.36
N GLY A 206 27.27 4.46 -10.46
CA GLY A 206 27.99 5.74 -10.42
C GLY A 206 27.41 6.80 -11.37
N ALA A 207 26.53 6.44 -12.30
CA ALA A 207 25.81 7.39 -13.13
C ALA A 207 24.60 7.96 -12.38
N THR A 208 24.20 9.18 -12.74
CA THR A 208 22.99 9.83 -12.24
C THR A 208 22.01 10.07 -13.37
N PHE A 209 20.72 10.20 -13.03
CA PHE A 209 19.66 10.57 -13.96
C PHE A 209 18.93 11.83 -13.47
N ARG A 210 18.18 12.44 -14.36
CA ARG A 210 17.28 13.52 -13.99
C ARG A 210 15.84 12.98 -14.07
N MET A 211 15.15 13.02 -12.94
CA MET A 211 13.74 12.67 -12.89
C MET A 211 12.94 13.66 -13.76
N LYS A 212 11.98 13.16 -14.51
CA LYS A 212 11.09 14.02 -15.31
C LYS A 212 10.22 14.87 -14.40
N GLU A 213 10.19 16.17 -14.65
CA GLU A 213 9.42 17.14 -13.86
C GLU A 213 7.90 16.99 -14.04
N ASP A 214 7.48 16.46 -15.18
CA ASP A 214 6.09 16.23 -15.57
C ASP A 214 5.58 14.79 -15.33
N PHE A 215 6.38 13.95 -14.67
CA PHE A 215 5.95 12.58 -14.36
C PHE A 215 4.98 12.58 -13.17
N ASP A 216 3.71 12.31 -13.47
CA ASP A 216 2.64 12.20 -12.48
C ASP A 216 2.37 10.73 -12.17
N ILE A 217 2.63 10.33 -10.91
CA ILE A 217 2.46 8.95 -10.45
C ILE A 217 0.98 8.58 -10.32
N ASP A 218 0.12 9.53 -9.95
CA ASP A 218 -1.31 9.28 -9.77
C ASP A 218 -1.97 9.08 -11.13
N GLU A 219 -1.61 9.90 -12.12
CA GLU A 219 -2.05 9.70 -13.49
C GLU A 219 -1.48 8.40 -14.09
N TYR A 220 -0.22 8.05 -13.77
CA TYR A 220 0.40 6.81 -14.22
C TYR A 220 -0.39 5.58 -13.75
N PHE A 221 -0.85 5.55 -12.49
CA PHE A 221 -1.63 4.44 -11.93
C PHE A 221 -3.14 4.67 -11.94
N ARG A 222 -3.63 5.72 -12.55
CA ARG A 222 -5.06 6.04 -12.60
C ARG A 222 -5.89 4.84 -13.07
N GLY A 223 -6.81 4.39 -12.21
CA GLY A 223 -7.67 3.23 -12.47
C GLY A 223 -6.98 1.86 -12.47
N CYS A 224 -5.74 1.74 -11.98
CA CYS A 224 -5.05 0.45 -11.88
C CYS A 224 -5.42 -0.29 -10.60
N CYS A 225 -5.91 -1.52 -10.70
CA CYS A 225 -6.24 -2.37 -9.55
C CYS A 225 -5.01 -3.00 -8.86
N GLY A 226 -3.81 -2.87 -9.41
CA GLY A 226 -2.60 -3.51 -8.90
C GLY A 226 -1.31 -2.94 -9.49
N ILE A 227 -0.54 -3.81 -10.13
CA ILE A 227 0.76 -3.47 -10.74
C ILE A 227 0.69 -3.34 -12.25
N MET A 228 -0.33 -3.92 -12.88
CA MET A 228 -0.45 -3.93 -14.34
C MET A 228 -1.14 -2.66 -14.82
N ARG A 229 -0.50 -2.01 -15.78
CA ARG A 229 -1.04 -0.87 -16.51
C ARG A 229 -1.39 -1.30 -17.93
N SER A 230 -2.47 -0.78 -18.49
CA SER A 230 -2.76 -0.82 -19.92
C SER A 230 -2.80 0.61 -20.47
N GLN A 231 -2.73 0.74 -21.78
CA GLN A 231 -2.92 2.04 -22.46
C GLN A 231 -4.42 2.39 -22.61
N GLU A 232 -5.31 1.42 -22.33
CA GLU A 232 -6.74 1.66 -22.36
C GLU A 232 -7.15 2.61 -21.23
N GLU A 233 -8.11 3.50 -21.50
CA GLU A 233 -8.67 4.37 -20.48
C GLU A 233 -9.46 3.57 -19.43
N PRO A 234 -9.55 4.08 -18.17
CA PRO A 234 -10.42 3.47 -17.17
C PRO A 234 -11.86 3.44 -17.64
N VAL A 235 -12.53 2.32 -17.47
CA VAL A 235 -13.94 2.13 -17.84
C VAL A 235 -14.80 1.93 -16.61
N ARG A 236 -16.04 2.42 -16.67
CA ARG A 236 -17.04 2.16 -15.65
C ARG A 236 -17.47 0.70 -15.73
N ILE A 237 -17.37 -0.01 -14.60
CA ILE A 237 -17.77 -1.41 -14.46
C ILE A 237 -18.92 -1.47 -13.46
N LEU A 238 -20.00 -2.16 -13.84
CA LEU A 238 -21.13 -2.45 -12.98
C LEU A 238 -21.07 -3.91 -12.57
N LEU A 239 -21.07 -4.14 -11.26
CA LEU A 239 -21.03 -5.45 -10.64
C LEU A 239 -22.34 -5.73 -9.91
N LYS A 240 -22.80 -6.97 -10.01
CA LYS A 240 -23.84 -7.54 -9.14
C LYS A 240 -23.18 -8.54 -8.20
N ALA A 241 -23.36 -8.35 -6.89
CA ALA A 241 -22.72 -9.13 -5.84
C ALA A 241 -23.76 -9.89 -5.04
N TYR A 242 -23.54 -11.19 -4.86
CA TYR A 242 -24.43 -12.13 -4.21
C TYR A 242 -23.88 -12.64 -2.88
N TYR A 243 -24.71 -13.24 -2.06
CA TYR A 243 -24.35 -13.93 -0.81
C TYR A 243 -23.56 -13.04 0.15
N SER A 244 -22.30 -13.41 0.44
CA SER A 244 -21.40 -12.65 1.33
C SER A 244 -20.52 -11.61 0.62
N ALA A 245 -20.46 -11.63 -0.71
CA ALA A 245 -19.61 -10.71 -1.47
C ALA A 245 -19.92 -9.23 -1.19
N PRO A 246 -21.17 -8.77 -0.99
CA PRO A 246 -21.42 -7.38 -0.64
C PRO A 246 -20.67 -6.90 0.60
N ASP A 247 -20.63 -7.73 1.66
CA ASP A 247 -19.95 -7.36 2.90
C ASP A 247 -18.44 -7.30 2.74
N TYR A 248 -17.87 -8.23 1.96
CA TYR A 248 -16.45 -8.17 1.60
C TYR A 248 -16.12 -6.93 0.77
N LEU A 249 -16.94 -6.59 -0.21
CA LEU A 249 -16.72 -5.41 -1.06
C LEU A 249 -16.85 -4.08 -0.30
N ARG A 250 -17.69 -4.01 0.74
CA ARG A 250 -17.82 -2.85 1.63
C ARG A 250 -16.58 -2.67 2.50
N THR A 251 -16.03 -3.79 3.02
CA THR A 251 -14.90 -3.76 3.95
C THR A 251 -13.55 -3.77 3.25
N LEU A 252 -13.45 -4.38 2.08
CA LEU A 252 -12.24 -4.46 1.26
C LEU A 252 -12.56 -4.18 -0.21
N PRO A 253 -12.69 -2.91 -0.60
CA PRO A 253 -13.00 -2.53 -1.97
C PRO A 253 -11.98 -3.05 -2.99
N ILE A 254 -12.44 -3.39 -4.19
CA ILE A 254 -11.56 -3.77 -5.31
C ILE A 254 -10.67 -2.61 -5.72
N HIS A 255 -11.21 -1.39 -5.70
CA HIS A 255 -10.51 -0.15 -6.06
C HIS A 255 -11.11 1.02 -5.29
N GLU A 256 -10.35 2.08 -5.06
CA GLU A 256 -10.79 3.30 -4.36
C GLU A 256 -12.01 3.97 -5.00
N SER A 257 -12.17 3.85 -6.32
CA SER A 257 -13.34 4.37 -7.05
C SER A 257 -14.61 3.54 -6.85
N GLN A 258 -14.55 2.44 -6.09
CA GLN A 258 -15.71 1.58 -5.87
C GLN A 258 -16.76 2.30 -5.02
N ARG A 259 -18.02 2.27 -5.47
CA ARG A 259 -19.16 2.70 -4.68
C ARG A 259 -20.33 1.72 -4.79
N GLU A 260 -21.09 1.58 -3.72
CA GLU A 260 -22.33 0.80 -3.74
C GLU A 260 -23.47 1.66 -4.30
N LEU A 261 -24.29 1.05 -5.18
CA LEU A 261 -25.50 1.65 -5.73
C LEU A 261 -26.68 1.18 -4.88
N VAL A 262 -26.89 1.83 -3.75
CA VAL A 262 -27.88 1.42 -2.75
C VAL A 262 -29.30 1.41 -3.33
N GLU A 263 -29.60 2.30 -4.25
CA GLU A 263 -30.87 2.42 -4.96
C GLU A 263 -31.19 1.24 -5.89
N MET A 264 -30.18 0.47 -6.27
CA MET A 264 -30.33 -0.72 -7.11
C MET A 264 -30.44 -2.01 -6.31
N ARG A 265 -30.18 -1.95 -5.00
CA ARG A 265 -30.16 -3.12 -4.12
C ARG A 265 -31.53 -3.81 -4.11
N ASP A 266 -31.51 -5.14 -4.21
CA ASP A 266 -32.69 -6.00 -4.08
C ASP A 266 -32.50 -7.04 -2.95
N ASP A 267 -33.47 -7.93 -2.77
CA ASP A 267 -33.42 -8.96 -1.72
C ASP A 267 -32.36 -10.05 -1.99
N GLU A 268 -31.87 -10.17 -3.21
CA GLU A 268 -30.94 -11.22 -3.63
C GLU A 268 -29.48 -10.70 -3.75
N ALA A 269 -29.31 -9.40 -4.04
CA ALA A 269 -27.98 -8.86 -4.38
C ALA A 269 -27.82 -7.37 -4.07
N SER A 270 -26.56 -6.98 -3.96
CA SER A 270 -26.12 -5.56 -3.97
C SER A 270 -25.38 -5.23 -5.25
N TYR A 271 -25.42 -3.97 -5.62
CA TYR A 271 -24.79 -3.49 -6.86
C TYR A 271 -23.69 -2.50 -6.56
N PHE A 272 -22.57 -2.67 -7.25
CA PHE A 272 -21.38 -1.82 -7.08
C PHE A 272 -20.92 -1.31 -8.43
N GLU A 273 -20.45 -0.09 -8.47
CA GLU A 273 -19.72 0.42 -9.63
C GLU A 273 -18.31 0.80 -9.26
N LEU A 274 -17.40 0.68 -10.20
CA LEU A 274 -16.03 1.14 -10.11
C LEU A 274 -15.53 1.59 -11.47
N THR A 275 -14.55 2.51 -11.48
CA THR A 275 -13.94 3.02 -12.71
C THR A 275 -12.48 2.62 -12.74
N VAL A 276 -12.15 1.62 -13.56
CA VAL A 276 -10.82 0.98 -13.56
C VAL A 276 -10.39 0.54 -14.95
N ARG A 277 -9.10 0.36 -15.13
CA ARG A 277 -8.51 -0.23 -16.34
C ARG A 277 -8.73 -1.75 -16.33
N PRO A 278 -9.25 -2.36 -17.40
CA PRO A 278 -9.54 -3.79 -17.45
C PRO A 278 -8.27 -4.61 -17.68
N THR A 279 -7.37 -4.58 -16.70
CA THR A 279 -6.12 -5.35 -16.68
C THR A 279 -6.30 -6.72 -16.05
N PHE A 280 -5.31 -7.59 -16.18
CA PHE A 280 -5.34 -8.92 -15.57
C PHE A 280 -5.47 -8.87 -14.04
N ASP A 281 -4.92 -7.82 -13.38
CA ASP A 281 -5.09 -7.62 -11.94
C ASP A 281 -6.56 -7.46 -11.53
N LEU A 282 -7.37 -6.78 -12.35
CA LEU A 282 -8.82 -6.67 -12.14
C LEU A 282 -9.48 -8.04 -12.27
N TYR A 283 -9.20 -8.75 -13.36
CA TYR A 283 -9.81 -10.06 -13.59
C TYR A 283 -9.45 -11.07 -12.50
N GLN A 284 -8.21 -11.04 -12.00
CA GLN A 284 -7.81 -11.86 -10.85
C GLN A 284 -8.64 -11.56 -9.60
N ARG A 285 -8.91 -10.27 -9.31
CA ARG A 285 -9.72 -9.86 -8.15
C ARG A 285 -11.17 -10.30 -8.30
N LEU A 286 -11.74 -10.20 -9.49
CA LEU A 286 -13.10 -10.65 -9.79
C LEU A 286 -13.20 -12.18 -9.68
N LEU A 287 -12.27 -12.92 -10.28
CA LEU A 287 -12.25 -14.39 -10.23
C LEU A 287 -12.02 -14.92 -8.80
N ALA A 288 -11.31 -14.19 -7.94
CA ALA A 288 -11.12 -14.56 -6.55
C ALA A 288 -12.41 -14.57 -5.72
N GLN A 289 -13.50 -13.94 -6.22
CA GLN A 289 -14.82 -13.96 -5.61
C GLN A 289 -15.66 -15.18 -6.06
N ALA A 290 -15.06 -16.08 -6.83
CA ALA A 290 -15.72 -17.28 -7.39
C ALA A 290 -17.01 -16.93 -8.16
N ASP A 291 -18.16 -17.48 -7.73
CA ASP A 291 -19.49 -17.30 -8.33
C ASP A 291 -20.32 -16.18 -7.66
N GLN A 292 -19.71 -15.46 -6.72
CA GLN A 292 -20.42 -14.46 -5.92
C GLN A 292 -20.47 -13.07 -6.55
N ILE A 293 -19.77 -12.85 -7.68
CA ILE A 293 -19.80 -11.58 -8.40
C ILE A 293 -20.08 -11.82 -9.88
N GLU A 294 -21.03 -11.05 -10.40
CA GLU A 294 -21.32 -10.97 -11.83
C GLU A 294 -20.97 -9.59 -12.38
N VAL A 295 -20.24 -9.54 -13.49
CA VAL A 295 -20.02 -8.31 -14.25
C VAL A 295 -21.22 -8.08 -15.16
N LEU A 296 -21.96 -6.99 -14.96
CA LEU A 296 -23.08 -6.61 -15.81
C LEU A 296 -22.62 -5.76 -17.00
N GLU A 297 -21.77 -4.78 -16.74
CA GLU A 297 -21.23 -3.83 -17.71
C GLU A 297 -19.74 -3.56 -17.45
N PRO A 298 -18.97 -3.19 -18.48
CA PRO A 298 -19.33 -3.14 -19.91
C PRO A 298 -19.28 -4.54 -20.54
N LYS A 299 -19.88 -4.70 -21.72
CA LYS A 299 -19.90 -5.97 -22.48
C LYS A 299 -18.50 -6.55 -22.72
N SER A 300 -17.49 -5.70 -22.90
CA SER A 300 -16.09 -6.14 -23.10
C SER A 300 -15.55 -6.88 -21.87
N VAL A 301 -15.70 -6.32 -20.68
CA VAL A 301 -15.25 -6.93 -19.42
C VAL A 301 -16.05 -8.19 -19.11
N ARG A 302 -17.39 -8.12 -19.27
CA ARG A 302 -18.29 -9.29 -19.12
C ARG A 302 -17.90 -10.43 -20.09
N GLY A 303 -17.61 -10.08 -21.34
CA GLY A 303 -17.15 -11.06 -22.35
C GLY A 303 -15.85 -11.74 -21.96
N GLN A 304 -14.87 -10.97 -21.44
CA GLN A 304 -13.62 -11.53 -20.98
C GLN A 304 -13.82 -12.46 -19.77
N MET A 305 -14.68 -12.11 -18.81
CA MET A 305 -15.04 -13.00 -17.71
C MET A 305 -15.69 -14.30 -18.19
N SER A 306 -16.58 -14.20 -19.19
CA SER A 306 -17.18 -15.39 -19.82
C SER A 306 -16.13 -16.31 -20.47
N LEU A 307 -15.09 -15.74 -21.11
CA LEU A 307 -13.99 -16.53 -21.68
C LEU A 307 -13.18 -17.25 -20.58
N PHE A 308 -12.87 -16.58 -19.47
CA PHE A 308 -12.22 -17.21 -18.32
C PHE A 308 -13.08 -18.33 -17.73
N ALA A 309 -14.38 -18.10 -17.53
CA ALA A 309 -15.28 -19.11 -17.00
C ALA A 309 -15.36 -20.36 -17.91
N LYS A 310 -15.46 -20.17 -19.24
CA LYS A 310 -15.42 -21.27 -20.21
C LYS A 310 -14.10 -22.03 -20.15
N LYS A 311 -12.99 -21.33 -20.03
CA LYS A 311 -11.66 -21.95 -19.92
C LYS A 311 -11.52 -22.73 -18.62
N LEU A 312 -11.98 -22.17 -17.48
CA LEU A 312 -12.00 -22.87 -16.21
C LEU A 312 -12.89 -24.13 -16.30
N MET A 313 -14.09 -24.01 -16.85
CA MET A 313 -14.98 -25.15 -17.05
C MET A 313 -14.32 -26.25 -17.87
N SER A 314 -13.55 -25.91 -18.93
CA SER A 314 -12.85 -26.91 -19.77
C SER A 314 -11.76 -27.70 -19.03
N TYR A 315 -11.23 -27.18 -17.91
CA TYR A 315 -10.25 -27.90 -17.10
C TYR A 315 -10.88 -28.95 -16.17
N TYR A 316 -12.15 -28.81 -15.87
CA TYR A 316 -12.89 -29.68 -14.93
C TYR A 316 -13.94 -30.53 -15.61
N HIS A 317 -14.13 -30.40 -16.94
CA HIS A 317 -14.90 -31.38 -17.71
C HIS A 317 -14.07 -32.65 -17.91
N GLU A 318 -14.46 -33.74 -17.29
CA GLU A 318 -14.00 -35.06 -17.67
C GLU A 318 -14.56 -35.35 -19.07
N GLU A 319 -13.72 -35.70 -20.03
CA GLU A 319 -14.17 -36.30 -21.28
C GLU A 319 -14.82 -37.66 -20.93
N SER A 320 -16.14 -37.75 -21.01
CA SER A 320 -16.93 -38.97 -20.80
C SER A 320 -16.74 -39.90 -21.97
#